data_be127a6f7738efbc387a2fa4ec3e505d
#
_entry.id   be127a6f7738efbc387a2fa4ec3e505d
#
_cell.length_a   1.000
_cell.length_b   1.000
_cell.length_c   1.000
_cell.angle_alpha   90.00
_cell.angle_beta   90.00
_cell.angle_gamma   90.00
#
_symmetry.space_group_name_H-M   'P 1'
#
loop_
_entity.id
_entity.type
_entity.pdbx_description
1 polymer ?
#
loop_
_entity_poly.entity_id
_entity_poly.type
_entity_poly.pdbx_seq_one_letter_code
_entity_poly.pdbx_strand_id
1 'polypeptide(L)'
;MTPKHFIRLSPLLSFFLTATLYSQSLPPASDIYVGNLSVFDGLYYLDELENITNRRNVYDNQPSFTPDSRSILYTASYGNQTEIHRYYLASGRTTRITRTNESEYSPSSIPGDRALSVVRVEQGANQRLWRFTMEGMDQDLLLPNIAPVGYHEWANPETVLLFVLGSPPTLQTANVLTEHSEVLAENIGRILKKIPNRDAWSFVQKTDQNEGWISSVTTESGQIEPLVRTLNEDGFHAWTSEGVLLGSQGKELYQWNPSLEDNWRRIADLSYLSGPISRIAISPNSSTIAVVVDAAP
;
A
#
# COMPACT_ATOMS: atom_id res chain seq x y z
N MET A 1 84.67 8.81 -9.66
CA MET A 1 83.39 9.34 -10.13
C MET A 1 82.31 8.29 -9.92
N THR A 2 81.51 8.40 -8.88
CA THR A 2 80.47 7.47 -8.53
C THR A 2 79.11 8.08 -8.94
N PRO A 3 78.19 7.35 -9.62
CA PRO A 3 76.92 7.91 -10.00
C PRO A 3 75.92 7.90 -8.81
N LYS A 4 75.26 9.03 -8.60
CA LYS A 4 74.16 9.23 -7.63
C LYS A 4 72.86 8.67 -8.23
N HIS A 5 72.27 7.67 -7.54
CA HIS A 5 70.93 7.18 -7.81
C HIS A 5 69.91 8.15 -7.18
N PHE A 6 69.06 8.74 -8.04
CA PHE A 6 67.86 9.46 -7.61
C PHE A 6 66.67 8.48 -7.49
N ILE A 7 66.22 8.28 -6.26
CA ILE A 7 64.97 7.56 -5.97
C ILE A 7 63.78 8.57 -6.20
N ARG A 8 62.96 8.33 -7.22
CA ARG A 8 61.70 9.02 -7.38
C ARG A 8 60.64 8.40 -6.50
N LEU A 9 60.21 9.12 -5.46
CA LEU A 9 58.95 8.79 -4.76
C LEU A 9 57.77 9.22 -5.61
N SER A 10 56.92 8.26 -6.01
CA SER A 10 55.58 8.54 -6.56
C SER A 10 54.61 8.76 -5.41
N PRO A 11 53.80 9.82 -5.42
CA PRO A 11 52.76 9.98 -4.41
C PRO A 11 51.62 8.99 -4.70
N LEU A 12 51.31 8.12 -3.73
CA LEU A 12 50.07 7.33 -3.69
C LEU A 12 48.88 8.31 -3.51
N LEU A 13 48.10 8.50 -4.55
CA LEU A 13 46.84 9.24 -4.48
C LEU A 13 45.79 8.30 -3.92
N SER A 14 45.51 8.43 -2.60
CA SER A 14 44.40 7.72 -1.95
C SER A 14 43.08 8.35 -2.38
N PHE A 15 42.32 7.67 -3.26
CA PHE A 15 40.95 8.00 -3.55
C PHE A 15 40.09 7.61 -2.34
N PHE A 16 39.67 8.59 -1.54
CA PHE A 16 38.58 8.42 -0.60
C PHE A 16 37.27 8.38 -1.38
N LEU A 17 36.73 7.19 -1.56
CA LEU A 17 35.35 7.01 -2.04
C LEU A 17 34.41 7.46 -0.91
N THR A 18 33.91 8.69 -0.98
CA THR A 18 32.82 9.14 -0.12
C THR A 18 31.54 8.45 -0.60
N ALA A 19 31.15 7.37 0.06
CA ALA A 19 29.83 6.82 -0.10
C ALA A 19 28.81 7.85 0.41
N THR A 20 28.13 8.52 -0.51
CA THR A 20 26.94 9.31 -0.17
C THR A 20 25.86 8.33 0.28
N LEU A 21 25.63 8.27 1.59
CA LEU A 21 24.46 7.62 2.16
C LEU A 21 23.24 8.42 1.69
N TYR A 22 22.53 7.92 0.72
CA TYR A 22 21.18 8.39 0.40
C TYR A 22 20.29 7.99 1.57
N SER A 23 20.11 8.90 2.52
CA SER A 23 19.03 8.80 3.50
C SER A 23 17.72 9.06 2.75
N GLN A 24 16.91 8.05 2.59
CA GLN A 24 15.56 8.20 2.09
C GLN A 24 14.79 9.04 3.13
N SER A 25 14.26 10.21 2.73
CA SER A 25 13.40 10.99 3.63
C SER A 25 12.13 10.20 3.92
N LEU A 26 11.74 10.13 5.20
CA LEU A 26 10.47 9.55 5.59
C LEU A 26 9.32 10.28 4.90
N PRO A 27 8.22 9.57 4.55
CA PRO A 27 7.03 10.20 4.02
C PRO A 27 6.41 11.21 5.00
N PRO A 28 5.53 12.11 4.53
CA PRO A 28 4.80 13.05 5.40
C PRO A 28 4.04 12.34 6.51
N ALA A 29 3.91 13.02 7.66
CA ALA A 29 3.23 12.49 8.82
C ALA A 29 1.75 12.20 8.53
N SER A 30 1.25 11.11 9.08
CA SER A 30 -0.16 10.72 9.00
C SER A 30 -0.53 9.82 10.19
N ASP A 31 -1.81 9.80 10.54
CA ASP A 31 -2.38 8.94 11.57
C ASP A 31 -3.46 8.03 11.00
N ILE A 32 -3.64 6.88 11.64
CA ILE A 32 -4.71 5.92 11.32
C ILE A 32 -5.83 6.07 12.33
N TYR A 33 -7.04 6.25 11.81
CA TYR A 33 -8.29 6.27 12.58
C TYR A 33 -9.11 5.05 12.24
N VAL A 34 -9.85 4.53 13.21
CA VAL A 34 -10.71 3.35 13.07
C VAL A 34 -12.10 3.64 13.59
N GLY A 35 -13.14 3.20 12.87
CA GLY A 35 -14.53 3.31 13.27
C GLY A 35 -15.34 2.08 12.84
N ASN A 36 -16.52 1.90 13.44
CA ASN A 36 -17.44 0.84 13.03
C ASN A 36 -18.24 1.28 11.82
N LEU A 37 -18.46 0.33 10.92
CA LEU A 37 -19.39 0.44 9.81
C LEU A 37 -20.64 -0.37 10.09
N SER A 38 -21.78 0.21 9.80
CA SER A 38 -23.07 -0.48 9.76
C SER A 38 -23.76 -0.19 8.44
N VAL A 39 -24.66 -1.07 8.00
CA VAL A 39 -25.43 -0.89 6.77
C VAL A 39 -26.91 -0.99 7.07
N PHE A 40 -27.68 -0.05 6.53
CA PHE A 40 -29.14 -0.05 6.58
C PHE A 40 -29.69 0.44 5.24
N ASP A 41 -30.59 -0.33 4.67
CA ASP A 41 -31.23 -0.03 3.36
C ASP A 41 -30.21 0.32 2.26
N GLY A 42 -29.11 -0.46 2.18
CA GLY A 42 -28.03 -0.27 1.19
C GLY A 42 -27.12 0.93 1.43
N LEU A 43 -27.33 1.68 2.52
CA LEU A 43 -26.49 2.81 2.91
C LEU A 43 -25.54 2.41 4.05
N TYR A 44 -24.29 2.80 3.91
CA TYR A 44 -23.30 2.66 4.97
C TYR A 44 -23.35 3.85 5.92
N TYR A 45 -23.23 3.57 7.19
CA TYR A 45 -23.15 4.52 8.29
C TYR A 45 -21.86 4.27 9.04
N LEU A 46 -21.22 5.35 9.45
CA LEU A 46 -19.97 5.35 10.17
C LEU A 46 -20.20 5.90 11.58
N ASP A 47 -19.73 5.18 12.59
CA ASP A 47 -19.61 5.67 13.94
C ASP A 47 -18.41 6.64 14.08
N GLU A 48 -18.25 7.26 15.25
CA GLU A 48 -17.11 8.14 15.54
C GLU A 48 -15.77 7.38 15.34
N LEU A 49 -14.82 8.08 14.71
CA LEU A 49 -13.48 7.54 14.43
C LEU A 49 -12.55 7.76 15.64
N GLU A 50 -11.88 6.70 16.06
CA GLU A 50 -10.82 6.74 17.08
C GLU A 50 -9.44 6.75 16.42
N ASN A 51 -8.55 7.68 16.84
CA ASN A 51 -7.14 7.68 16.41
C ASN A 51 -6.37 6.58 17.13
N ILE A 52 -5.99 5.52 16.43
CA ILE A 52 -5.32 4.34 16.99
C ILE A 52 -3.80 4.46 17.01
N THR A 53 -3.21 5.40 16.30
CA THR A 53 -1.76 5.62 16.25
C THR A 53 -1.33 6.80 17.09
N ASN A 54 -1.95 7.96 16.95
CA ASN A 54 -1.80 9.19 17.75
C ASN A 54 -0.33 9.52 18.08
N ARG A 55 0.55 9.45 17.09
CA ARG A 55 1.97 9.75 17.21
C ARG A 55 2.31 11.04 16.48
N ARG A 56 2.95 11.99 17.16
CA ARG A 56 3.24 13.30 16.56
C ARG A 56 4.32 13.21 15.49
N ASN A 57 4.07 13.84 14.34
CA ASN A 57 5.03 14.05 13.25
C ASN A 57 5.69 12.77 12.74
N VAL A 58 4.95 11.67 12.72
CA VAL A 58 5.40 10.39 12.19
C VAL A 58 4.46 9.87 11.13
N TYR A 59 4.97 9.02 10.29
CA TYR A 59 4.19 8.35 9.25
C TYR A 59 3.62 7.04 9.80
N ASP A 60 2.30 6.97 9.92
CA ASP A 60 1.51 5.77 10.16
C ASP A 60 0.47 5.64 9.05
N ASN A 61 0.63 4.64 8.17
CA ASN A 61 -0.10 4.61 6.91
C ASN A 61 -0.27 3.19 6.38
N GLN A 62 -0.93 3.06 5.22
CA GLN A 62 -1.10 1.82 4.46
C GLN A 62 -1.75 0.69 5.29
N PRO A 63 -2.89 0.95 5.97
CA PRO A 63 -3.57 -0.07 6.75
C PRO A 63 -4.10 -1.20 5.87
N SER A 64 -3.97 -2.43 6.35
CA SER A 64 -4.52 -3.65 5.76
C SER A 64 -5.08 -4.54 6.86
N PHE A 65 -6.34 -4.90 6.79
CA PHE A 65 -6.94 -5.80 7.77
C PHE A 65 -6.45 -7.23 7.58
N THR A 66 -6.28 -7.93 8.71
CA THR A 66 -6.07 -9.39 8.66
C THR A 66 -7.34 -10.11 8.21
N PRO A 67 -7.24 -11.31 7.57
CA PRO A 67 -8.40 -12.04 7.04
C PRO A 67 -9.49 -12.36 8.07
N ASP A 68 -9.13 -12.47 9.35
CA ASP A 68 -10.04 -12.69 10.45
C ASP A 68 -10.74 -11.43 10.98
N SER A 69 -10.50 -10.27 10.37
CA SER A 69 -11.01 -8.95 10.76
C SER A 69 -10.67 -8.52 12.19
N ARG A 70 -9.63 -9.10 12.83
CA ARG A 70 -9.28 -8.84 14.23
C ARG A 70 -8.10 -7.91 14.43
N SER A 71 -7.35 -7.64 13.37
CA SER A 71 -6.15 -6.82 13.45
C SER A 71 -5.95 -5.99 12.19
N ILE A 72 -5.18 -4.93 12.33
CA ILE A 72 -4.72 -4.08 11.23
C ILE A 72 -3.20 -4.18 11.17
N LEU A 73 -2.67 -4.57 10.02
CA LEU A 73 -1.27 -4.40 9.65
C LEU A 73 -1.10 -3.00 9.09
N TYR A 74 -0.03 -2.32 9.40
CA TYR A 74 0.23 -0.99 8.85
C TYR A 74 1.71 -0.66 8.82
N THR A 75 2.08 0.27 7.97
CA THR A 75 3.43 0.83 7.87
C THR A 75 3.59 1.94 8.88
N ALA A 76 4.63 1.89 9.71
CA ALA A 76 4.90 2.87 10.75
C ALA A 76 6.35 3.35 10.71
N SER A 77 6.59 4.65 10.86
CA SER A 77 7.94 5.18 11.05
C SER A 77 8.56 4.66 12.33
N TYR A 78 9.81 4.20 12.24
CA TYR A 78 10.63 3.74 13.35
C TYR A 78 12.08 4.20 13.14
N GLY A 79 12.54 5.19 13.88
CA GLY A 79 13.82 5.83 13.63
C GLY A 79 13.85 6.51 12.25
N ASN A 80 14.81 6.13 11.41
CA ASN A 80 15.00 6.70 10.07
C ASN A 80 14.40 5.84 8.95
N GLN A 81 13.63 4.82 9.30
CA GLN A 81 13.02 3.87 8.37
C GLN A 81 11.56 3.60 8.72
N THR A 82 10.90 2.77 7.93
CA THR A 82 9.55 2.27 8.21
C THR A 82 9.60 0.78 8.50
N GLU A 83 8.68 0.36 9.38
CA GLU A 83 8.51 -1.02 9.79
C GLU A 83 7.03 -1.40 9.78
N ILE A 84 6.73 -2.67 9.71
CA ILE A 84 5.36 -3.15 9.80
C ILE A 84 4.95 -3.35 11.26
N HIS A 85 3.82 -2.75 11.61
CA HIS A 85 3.17 -2.90 12.91
C HIS A 85 1.83 -3.63 12.75
N ARG A 86 1.40 -4.24 13.84
CA ARG A 86 0.09 -4.89 13.96
C ARG A 86 -0.66 -4.30 15.16
N TYR A 87 -1.84 -3.75 14.88
CA TYR A 87 -2.79 -3.28 15.89
C TYR A 87 -3.90 -4.31 16.09
N TYR A 88 -4.16 -4.70 17.33
CA TYR A 88 -5.20 -5.66 17.70
C TYR A 88 -6.47 -4.91 18.12
N LEU A 89 -7.54 -5.01 17.34
CA LEU A 89 -8.78 -4.25 17.56
C LEU A 89 -9.39 -4.47 18.93
N ALA A 90 -9.43 -5.71 19.43
CA ALA A 90 -10.07 -6.03 20.70
C ALA A 90 -9.32 -5.50 21.94
N SER A 91 -8.01 -5.28 21.86
CA SER A 91 -7.18 -4.90 23.02
C SER A 91 -6.52 -3.54 22.91
N GLY A 92 -6.58 -2.89 21.74
CA GLY A 92 -5.85 -1.65 21.46
C GLY A 92 -4.31 -1.82 21.48
N ARG A 93 -3.81 -3.05 21.59
CA ARG A 93 -2.36 -3.31 21.66
C ARG A 93 -1.73 -3.24 20.28
N THR A 94 -0.59 -2.56 20.20
CA THR A 94 0.26 -2.56 19.00
C THR A 94 1.52 -3.39 19.21
N THR A 95 1.94 -4.12 18.18
CA THR A 95 3.22 -4.84 18.14
C THR A 95 3.95 -4.54 16.85
N ARG A 96 5.26 -4.27 16.93
CA ARG A 96 6.12 -4.18 15.75
C ARG A 96 6.44 -5.59 15.26
N ILE A 97 6.19 -5.87 13.98
CA ILE A 97 6.42 -7.16 13.33
C ILE A 97 7.83 -7.20 12.72
N THR A 98 8.12 -6.33 11.76
CA THR A 98 9.43 -6.33 11.10
C THR A 98 10.49 -5.61 11.94
N ARG A 99 11.75 -6.03 11.81
CA ARG A 99 12.92 -5.46 12.47
C ARG A 99 14.13 -5.68 11.58
N THR A 100 14.18 -4.95 10.47
CA THR A 100 15.25 -5.06 9.50
C THR A 100 16.11 -3.79 9.48
N ASN A 101 17.10 -3.74 8.62
CA ASN A 101 17.90 -2.53 8.39
C ASN A 101 17.38 -1.71 7.20
N GLU A 102 16.23 -2.07 6.67
CA GLU A 102 15.61 -1.50 5.47
C GLU A 102 14.19 -1.03 5.80
N SER A 103 13.55 -0.33 4.88
CA SER A 103 12.19 0.15 5.06
C SER A 103 11.17 -0.80 4.46
N GLU A 104 10.14 -1.17 5.20
CA GLU A 104 9.02 -1.98 4.75
C GLU A 104 7.74 -1.14 4.64
N TYR A 105 6.99 -1.40 3.56
CA TYR A 105 5.75 -0.71 3.20
C TYR A 105 4.66 -1.68 2.75
N SER A 106 3.42 -1.20 2.72
CA SER A 106 2.27 -1.87 2.10
C SER A 106 2.08 -3.32 2.55
N PRO A 107 1.90 -3.59 3.87
CA PRO A 107 1.71 -4.94 4.35
C PRO A 107 0.40 -5.54 3.85
N SER A 108 0.42 -6.81 3.44
CA SER A 108 -0.76 -7.58 3.07
C SER A 108 -0.63 -9.02 3.58
N SER A 109 -1.71 -9.59 4.10
CA SER A 109 -1.73 -11.01 4.45
C SER A 109 -1.69 -11.87 3.20
N ILE A 110 -0.87 -12.92 3.18
CA ILE A 110 -0.84 -13.89 2.08
C ILE A 110 -2.01 -14.86 2.26
N PRO A 111 -2.90 -15.04 1.27
CA PRO A 111 -4.04 -15.95 1.38
C PRO A 111 -3.61 -17.39 1.70
N GLY A 112 -4.29 -18.02 2.66
CA GLY A 112 -4.02 -19.43 3.03
C GLY A 112 -2.72 -19.67 3.80
N ASP A 113 -1.92 -18.64 4.07
CA ASP A 113 -0.66 -18.73 4.81
C ASP A 113 -0.73 -17.91 6.11
N ARG A 114 0.10 -18.26 7.09
CA ARG A 114 0.34 -17.46 8.31
C ARG A 114 1.50 -16.48 8.10
N ALA A 115 1.48 -15.81 6.96
CA ALA A 115 2.51 -14.90 6.51
C ALA A 115 1.91 -13.60 5.99
N LEU A 116 2.77 -12.60 5.90
CA LEU A 116 2.49 -11.34 5.24
C LEU A 116 3.53 -11.05 4.15
N SER A 117 3.14 -10.30 3.16
CA SER A 117 4.02 -9.71 2.18
C SER A 117 4.14 -8.21 2.38
N VAL A 118 5.29 -7.66 1.99
CA VAL A 118 5.59 -6.22 2.08
C VAL A 118 6.37 -5.78 0.85
N VAL A 119 6.30 -4.51 0.53
CA VAL A 119 7.27 -3.87 -0.36
C VAL A 119 8.44 -3.40 0.51
N ARG A 120 9.62 -4.00 0.30
CA ARG A 120 10.86 -3.56 0.96
C ARG A 120 11.64 -2.64 0.04
N VAL A 121 12.11 -1.55 0.60
CA VAL A 121 13.06 -0.64 -0.06
C VAL A 121 14.47 -1.02 0.40
N GLU A 122 15.15 -1.77 -0.44
CA GLU A 122 16.50 -2.30 -0.19
C GLU A 122 17.57 -1.22 -0.39
N GLN A 123 18.81 -1.54 -0.02
CA GLN A 123 19.94 -0.68 -0.33
C GLN A 123 20.00 -0.35 -1.83
N GLY A 124 20.23 0.93 -2.16
CA GLY A 124 20.19 1.41 -3.53
C GLY A 124 18.80 1.77 -4.02
N ALA A 125 17.81 1.86 -3.11
CA ALA A 125 16.42 2.21 -3.39
C ALA A 125 15.67 1.22 -4.30
N ASN A 126 16.11 -0.04 -4.37
CA ASN A 126 15.41 -1.08 -5.09
C ASN A 126 14.17 -1.55 -4.30
N GLN A 127 12.99 -1.49 -4.91
CA GLN A 127 11.73 -1.85 -4.27
C GLN A 127 11.29 -3.21 -4.76
N ARG A 128 11.24 -4.20 -3.84
CA ARG A 128 10.85 -5.58 -4.19
C ARG A 128 9.83 -6.15 -3.21
N LEU A 129 9.13 -7.18 -3.65
CA LEU A 129 8.13 -7.90 -2.85
C LEU A 129 8.83 -8.95 -1.96
N TRP A 130 8.62 -8.84 -0.65
CA TRP A 130 9.17 -9.76 0.35
C TRP A 130 8.08 -10.41 1.17
N ARG A 131 8.33 -11.66 1.61
CA ARG A 131 7.49 -12.42 2.52
C ARG A 131 8.11 -12.45 3.91
N PHE A 132 7.28 -12.38 4.96
CA PHE A 132 7.62 -12.61 6.35
C PHE A 132 6.58 -13.51 7.00
N THR A 133 6.94 -14.23 8.07
CA THR A 133 5.93 -14.79 8.97
C THR A 133 5.20 -13.67 9.71
N MET A 134 4.03 -13.96 10.30
CA MET A 134 3.30 -12.98 11.12
C MET A 134 4.04 -12.56 12.39
N GLU A 135 5.12 -13.25 12.74
CA GLU A 135 6.06 -12.93 13.82
C GLU A 135 7.26 -12.11 13.35
N GLY A 136 7.36 -11.83 12.03
CA GLY A 136 8.43 -11.03 11.43
C GLY A 136 9.72 -11.78 11.19
N MET A 137 9.66 -13.11 11.14
CA MET A 137 10.81 -14.00 10.88
C MET A 137 10.71 -14.60 9.48
N ASP A 138 11.70 -15.42 9.09
CA ASP A 138 11.74 -16.17 7.83
C ASP A 138 11.43 -15.29 6.61
N GLN A 139 12.42 -14.52 6.20
CA GLN A 139 12.29 -13.53 5.12
C GLN A 139 12.64 -14.18 3.78
N ASP A 140 11.69 -14.13 2.85
CA ASP A 140 11.89 -14.62 1.48
C ASP A 140 11.64 -13.50 0.47
N LEU A 141 12.54 -13.35 -0.51
CA LEU A 141 12.33 -12.49 -1.65
C LEU A 141 11.37 -13.19 -2.63
N LEU A 142 10.23 -12.55 -2.88
CA LEU A 142 9.29 -12.98 -3.91
C LEU A 142 9.56 -12.24 -5.21
N LEU A 143 9.44 -12.94 -6.35
CA LEU A 143 9.56 -12.35 -7.70
C LEU A 143 10.84 -11.51 -7.89
N PRO A 144 12.04 -12.12 -7.79
CA PRO A 144 13.31 -11.40 -7.78
C PRO A 144 13.57 -10.56 -9.04
N ASN A 145 12.92 -10.92 -10.16
CA ASN A 145 13.07 -10.28 -11.45
C ASN A 145 12.09 -9.13 -11.72
N ILE A 146 11.16 -8.84 -10.77
CA ILE A 146 10.18 -7.76 -10.92
C ILE A 146 10.52 -6.63 -9.93
N ALA A 147 10.94 -5.50 -10.48
CA ALA A 147 11.29 -4.28 -9.73
C ALA A 147 11.18 -3.05 -10.64
N PRO A 148 10.90 -1.87 -10.09
CA PRO A 148 10.52 -1.61 -8.70
C PRO A 148 9.02 -1.82 -8.45
N VAL A 149 8.68 -2.60 -7.42
CA VAL A 149 7.29 -2.83 -6.99
C VAL A 149 6.87 -1.72 -6.02
N GLY A 150 5.73 -1.07 -6.27
CA GLY A 150 5.20 -0.04 -5.37
C GLY A 150 4.08 -0.52 -4.46
N TYR A 151 3.16 -1.32 -5.00
CA TYR A 151 2.00 -1.88 -4.29
C TYR A 151 1.66 -3.26 -4.84
N HIS A 152 0.90 -4.03 -4.07
CA HIS A 152 0.46 -5.36 -4.48
C HIS A 152 -0.89 -5.73 -3.86
N GLU A 153 -1.59 -6.68 -4.49
CA GLU A 153 -2.82 -7.29 -4.00
C GLU A 153 -2.85 -8.76 -4.40
N TRP A 154 -3.14 -9.66 -3.46
CA TRP A 154 -3.16 -11.10 -3.74
C TRP A 154 -4.46 -11.53 -4.41
N ALA A 155 -4.32 -12.30 -5.48
CA ALA A 155 -5.44 -12.99 -6.11
C ALA A 155 -5.77 -14.31 -5.39
N ASN A 156 -4.72 -15.07 -5.09
CA ASN A 156 -4.76 -16.36 -4.41
C ASN A 156 -3.35 -16.61 -3.79
N PRO A 157 -3.07 -17.78 -3.15
CA PRO A 157 -1.77 -18.04 -2.53
C PRO A 157 -0.55 -17.96 -3.48
N GLU A 158 -0.77 -18.10 -4.77
CA GLU A 158 0.30 -18.21 -5.78
C GLU A 158 0.35 -17.00 -6.71
N THR A 159 -0.76 -16.26 -6.86
CA THR A 159 -0.88 -15.16 -7.84
C THR A 159 -1.08 -13.83 -7.15
N VAL A 160 -0.28 -12.86 -7.54
CA VAL A 160 -0.32 -11.50 -7.03
C VAL A 160 -0.43 -10.48 -8.17
N LEU A 161 -1.24 -9.44 -7.96
CA LEU A 161 -1.27 -8.26 -8.82
C LEU A 161 -0.30 -7.23 -8.25
N LEU A 162 0.45 -6.58 -9.14
CA LEU A 162 1.51 -5.65 -8.80
C LEU A 162 1.28 -4.30 -9.50
N PHE A 163 1.43 -3.22 -8.73
CA PHE A 163 1.74 -1.92 -9.27
C PHE A 163 3.26 -1.82 -9.41
N VAL A 164 3.76 -1.82 -10.62
CA VAL A 164 5.19 -1.69 -10.91
C VAL A 164 5.46 -0.27 -11.39
N LEU A 165 6.39 0.41 -10.68
CA LEU A 165 6.76 1.76 -11.02
C LEU A 165 7.49 1.80 -12.37
N GLY A 166 7.26 2.86 -13.10
CA GLY A 166 7.84 3.09 -14.41
C GLY A 166 7.28 4.36 -15.04
N SER A 167 7.60 4.59 -16.29
CA SER A 167 7.08 5.72 -17.06
C SER A 167 6.61 5.19 -18.42
N PRO A 168 5.32 4.81 -18.50
CA PRO A 168 4.26 4.82 -17.49
C PRO A 168 4.39 3.68 -16.45
N PRO A 169 3.71 3.77 -15.28
CA PRO A 169 3.58 2.66 -14.36
C PRO A 169 2.62 1.59 -14.91
N THR A 170 2.85 0.32 -14.53
CA THR A 170 2.11 -0.83 -15.06
C THR A 170 1.39 -1.63 -13.99
N LEU A 171 0.23 -2.19 -14.36
CA LEU A 171 -0.42 -3.29 -13.66
C LEU A 171 0.10 -4.60 -14.21
N GLN A 172 0.66 -5.44 -13.36
CA GLN A 172 1.12 -6.76 -13.74
C GLN A 172 0.45 -7.83 -12.86
N THR A 173 0.19 -8.99 -13.43
CA THR A 173 -0.06 -10.23 -12.68
C THR A 173 1.22 -11.05 -12.67
N ALA A 174 1.49 -11.74 -11.56
CA ALA A 174 2.65 -12.61 -11.44
C ALA A 174 2.34 -13.82 -10.55
N ASN A 175 2.87 -14.99 -10.93
CA ASN A 175 2.83 -16.21 -10.13
C ASN A 175 4.14 -16.34 -9.36
N VAL A 176 4.07 -16.42 -8.01
CA VAL A 176 5.25 -16.43 -7.14
C VAL A 176 6.02 -17.75 -7.15
N LEU A 177 5.42 -18.83 -7.65
CA LEU A 177 6.10 -20.14 -7.75
C LEU A 177 6.84 -20.32 -9.07
N THR A 178 6.23 -19.86 -10.18
CA THR A 178 6.80 -20.00 -11.53
C THR A 178 7.57 -18.77 -11.99
N GLU A 179 7.44 -17.65 -11.27
CA GLU A 179 7.95 -16.32 -11.63
C GLU A 179 7.43 -15.79 -12.98
N HIS A 180 6.40 -16.44 -13.54
CA HIS A 180 5.74 -15.94 -14.76
C HIS A 180 4.97 -14.67 -14.44
N SER A 181 5.11 -13.65 -15.29
CA SER A 181 4.41 -12.38 -15.15
C SER A 181 3.89 -11.85 -16.48
N GLU A 182 2.79 -11.11 -16.43
CA GLU A 182 2.15 -10.48 -17.58
C GLU A 182 1.71 -9.05 -17.24
N VAL A 183 1.91 -8.12 -18.19
CA VAL A 183 1.41 -6.74 -18.08
C VAL A 183 -0.04 -6.71 -18.54
N LEU A 184 -0.95 -6.31 -17.66
CA LEU A 184 -2.39 -6.21 -17.93
C LEU A 184 -2.80 -4.80 -18.36
N ALA A 185 -2.17 -3.77 -17.83
CA ALA A 185 -2.47 -2.37 -18.13
C ALA A 185 -1.26 -1.46 -17.90
N GLU A 186 -1.27 -0.32 -18.55
CA GLU A 186 -0.30 0.77 -18.39
C GLU A 186 -1.01 2.05 -17.94
N ASN A 187 -0.24 3.01 -17.45
CA ASN A 187 -0.74 4.32 -16.98
C ASN A 187 -1.80 4.19 -15.88
N ILE A 188 -1.46 3.47 -14.83
CA ILE A 188 -2.36 3.16 -13.72
C ILE A 188 -2.04 3.97 -12.45
N GLY A 189 -3.02 4.08 -11.55
CA GLY A 189 -2.85 4.56 -10.18
C GLY A 189 -2.34 3.48 -9.22
N ARG A 190 -2.09 3.87 -7.98
CA ARG A 190 -1.40 3.06 -6.97
C ARG A 190 -2.28 2.03 -6.28
N ILE A 191 -3.60 2.08 -6.45
CA ILE A 191 -4.55 1.24 -5.70
C ILE A 191 -4.93 0.02 -6.52
N LEU A 192 -4.89 -1.12 -5.86
CA LEU A 192 -5.33 -2.42 -6.37
C LEU A 192 -6.21 -3.05 -5.30
N LYS A 193 -7.44 -3.49 -5.62
CA LYS A 193 -8.35 -4.11 -4.67
C LYS A 193 -9.14 -5.24 -5.29
N LYS A 194 -9.21 -6.38 -4.59
CA LYS A 194 -10.12 -7.47 -4.95
C LYS A 194 -11.55 -6.98 -4.94
N ILE A 195 -12.30 -7.27 -6.01
CA ILE A 195 -13.74 -7.03 -6.05
C ILE A 195 -14.43 -8.25 -5.39
N PRO A 196 -15.23 -8.07 -4.33
CA PRO A 196 -15.90 -9.18 -3.66
C PRO A 196 -16.83 -9.94 -4.60
N ASN A 197 -16.91 -11.25 -4.40
CA ASN A 197 -17.78 -12.15 -5.16
C ASN A 197 -17.55 -12.17 -6.69
N ARG A 198 -16.42 -11.62 -7.14
CA ARG A 198 -16.00 -11.64 -8.55
C ARG A 198 -14.56 -12.10 -8.65
N ASP A 199 -14.20 -12.76 -9.73
CA ASP A 199 -12.81 -13.02 -10.07
C ASP A 199 -12.21 -11.84 -10.85
N ALA A 200 -12.25 -10.69 -10.20
CA ALA A 200 -11.82 -9.42 -10.74
C ALA A 200 -11.21 -8.52 -9.66
N TRP A 201 -10.39 -7.58 -10.09
CA TRP A 201 -9.73 -6.59 -9.25
C TRP A 201 -9.99 -5.19 -9.78
N SER A 202 -10.23 -4.26 -8.89
CA SER A 202 -10.33 -2.85 -9.25
C SER A 202 -8.96 -2.18 -9.15
N PHE A 203 -8.72 -1.26 -10.06
CA PHE A 203 -7.55 -0.40 -10.11
C PHE A 203 -7.95 0.96 -10.69
N VAL A 204 -7.06 1.96 -10.58
CA VAL A 204 -7.29 3.25 -11.21
C VAL A 204 -6.61 3.26 -12.58
N GLN A 205 -7.39 3.39 -13.64
CA GLN A 205 -6.90 3.67 -14.98
C GLN A 205 -6.82 5.19 -15.15
N LYS A 206 -5.67 5.72 -15.54
CA LYS A 206 -5.50 7.14 -15.85
C LYS A 206 -5.62 7.37 -17.36
N THR A 207 -6.33 8.44 -17.73
CA THR A 207 -6.41 8.90 -19.11
C THR A 207 -5.23 9.84 -19.43
N ASP A 208 -5.06 10.18 -20.72
CA ASP A 208 -4.04 11.15 -21.17
C ASP A 208 -4.26 12.56 -20.58
N GLN A 209 -5.48 12.86 -20.14
CA GLN A 209 -5.84 14.11 -19.46
C GLN A 209 -5.67 14.04 -17.94
N ASN A 210 -5.04 12.98 -17.44
CA ASN A 210 -4.86 12.69 -16.01
C ASN A 210 -6.18 12.52 -15.22
N GLU A 211 -7.30 12.27 -15.90
CA GLU A 211 -8.55 11.86 -15.25
C GLU A 211 -8.45 10.39 -14.84
N GLY A 212 -8.94 10.07 -13.63
CA GLY A 212 -8.93 8.72 -13.11
C GLY A 212 -10.28 8.03 -13.26
N TRP A 213 -10.25 6.77 -13.67
CA TRP A 213 -11.38 5.85 -13.63
C TRP A 213 -11.02 4.66 -12.75
N ILE A 214 -11.90 4.32 -11.82
CA ILE A 214 -11.85 3.01 -11.18
C ILE A 214 -12.37 2.02 -12.22
N SER A 215 -11.52 1.10 -12.63
CA SER A 215 -11.80 0.07 -13.62
C SER A 215 -11.63 -1.31 -12.99
N SER A 216 -12.32 -2.31 -13.49
CA SER A 216 -12.10 -3.72 -13.14
C SER A 216 -11.19 -4.39 -14.16
N VAL A 217 -10.45 -5.41 -13.71
CA VAL A 217 -9.69 -6.33 -14.56
C VAL A 217 -9.86 -7.75 -14.06
N THR A 218 -10.02 -8.71 -14.99
CA THR A 218 -9.98 -10.14 -14.70
C THR A 218 -8.57 -10.67 -14.98
N THR A 219 -8.03 -11.49 -14.10
CA THR A 219 -6.67 -12.03 -14.29
C THR A 219 -6.59 -13.10 -15.37
N GLU A 220 -7.69 -13.81 -15.65
CA GLU A 220 -7.75 -14.86 -16.65
C GLU A 220 -7.76 -14.32 -18.10
N SER A 221 -8.56 -13.29 -18.35
CA SER A 221 -8.74 -12.74 -19.71
C SER A 221 -8.04 -11.40 -19.95
N GLY A 222 -7.57 -10.74 -18.90
CA GLY A 222 -7.06 -9.36 -18.97
C GLY A 222 -8.12 -8.32 -19.37
N GLN A 223 -9.42 -8.70 -19.39
CA GLN A 223 -10.49 -7.79 -19.79
C GLN A 223 -10.62 -6.66 -18.76
N ILE A 224 -10.62 -5.42 -19.28
CA ILE A 224 -10.73 -4.19 -18.48
C ILE A 224 -12.06 -3.54 -18.77
N GLU A 225 -12.80 -3.16 -17.71
CA GLU A 225 -14.08 -2.47 -17.80
C GLU A 225 -14.08 -1.25 -16.85
N PRO A 226 -14.43 -0.05 -17.33
CA PRO A 226 -14.59 1.12 -16.46
C PRO A 226 -15.82 0.93 -15.57
N LEU A 227 -15.69 1.31 -14.28
CA LEU A 227 -16.74 1.21 -13.27
C LEU A 227 -17.30 2.60 -12.93
N VAL A 228 -16.49 3.44 -12.32
CA VAL A 228 -16.89 4.79 -11.88
C VAL A 228 -15.68 5.73 -11.92
N ARG A 229 -15.90 7.03 -12.09
CA ARG A 229 -14.82 8.04 -12.02
C ARG A 229 -14.28 8.13 -10.60
N THR A 230 -12.98 8.40 -10.46
CA THR A 230 -12.36 8.63 -9.15
C THR A 230 -12.87 9.93 -8.52
N LEU A 231 -12.96 9.96 -7.18
CA LEU A 231 -13.32 11.18 -6.43
C LEU A 231 -12.19 12.21 -6.38
N ASN A 232 -10.95 11.74 -6.50
CA ASN A 232 -9.73 12.56 -6.45
C ASN A 232 -8.65 11.92 -7.32
N GLU A 233 -7.50 12.60 -7.47
CA GLU A 233 -6.39 12.17 -8.33
C GLU A 233 -5.78 10.81 -7.95
N ASP A 234 -5.74 10.48 -6.65
CA ASP A 234 -5.18 9.22 -6.17
C ASP A 234 -6.14 8.05 -6.36
N GLY A 235 -7.45 8.30 -6.24
CA GLY A 235 -8.50 7.31 -6.41
C GLY A 235 -8.49 6.18 -5.39
N PHE A 236 -7.96 6.43 -4.16
CA PHE A 236 -7.98 5.41 -3.11
C PHE A 236 -9.39 5.01 -2.74
N HIS A 237 -9.64 3.72 -2.77
CA HIS A 237 -10.95 3.12 -2.53
C HIS A 237 -10.82 1.75 -1.85
N ALA A 238 -11.90 1.27 -1.27
CA ALA A 238 -12.01 -0.07 -0.72
C ALA A 238 -13.42 -0.64 -0.94
N TRP A 239 -13.52 -1.95 -1.10
CA TRP A 239 -14.79 -2.66 -1.26
C TRP A 239 -15.30 -3.20 0.07
N THR A 240 -16.59 -3.11 0.28
CA THR A 240 -17.29 -3.87 1.32
C THR A 240 -17.58 -5.29 0.82
N SER A 241 -17.82 -6.25 1.72
CA SER A 241 -18.15 -7.64 1.35
C SER A 241 -19.40 -7.76 0.47
N GLU A 242 -20.30 -6.78 0.54
CA GLU A 242 -21.52 -6.69 -0.25
C GLU A 242 -21.30 -6.12 -1.66
N GLY A 243 -20.06 -5.72 -1.99
CA GLY A 243 -19.72 -5.16 -3.30
C GLY A 243 -20.07 -3.68 -3.46
N VAL A 244 -20.14 -2.94 -2.36
CA VAL A 244 -20.24 -1.48 -2.36
C VAL A 244 -18.83 -0.89 -2.25
N LEU A 245 -18.53 0.08 -3.09
CA LEU A 245 -17.25 0.77 -3.09
C LEU A 245 -17.31 1.98 -2.17
N LEU A 246 -16.35 2.12 -1.26
CA LEU A 246 -16.15 3.32 -0.46
C LEU A 246 -14.93 4.10 -0.96
N GLY A 247 -15.04 5.43 -0.95
CA GLY A 247 -13.98 6.36 -1.35
C GLY A 247 -14.02 7.63 -0.50
N SER A 248 -13.01 8.48 -0.64
CA SER A 248 -12.93 9.75 0.09
C SER A 248 -12.59 10.92 -0.82
N GLN A 249 -13.08 12.11 -0.45
CA GLN A 249 -12.68 13.38 -1.02
C GLN A 249 -12.54 14.42 0.09
N GLY A 250 -11.32 14.93 0.29
CA GLY A 250 -11.03 15.81 1.42
C GLY A 250 -11.29 15.10 2.76
N LYS A 251 -12.25 15.60 3.53
CA LYS A 251 -12.68 15.02 4.81
C LYS A 251 -14.06 14.35 4.72
N GLU A 252 -14.51 14.00 3.55
CA GLU A 252 -15.80 13.37 3.33
C GLU A 252 -15.64 11.94 2.84
N LEU A 253 -16.55 11.05 3.26
CA LEU A 253 -16.66 9.69 2.76
C LEU A 253 -17.86 9.55 1.83
N TYR A 254 -17.66 8.73 0.82
CA TYR A 254 -18.63 8.44 -0.22
C TYR A 254 -18.75 6.93 -0.42
N GLN A 255 -19.92 6.49 -0.82
CA GLN A 255 -20.17 5.15 -1.35
C GLN A 255 -20.58 5.22 -2.82
N TRP A 256 -20.33 4.13 -3.52
CA TRP A 256 -20.90 3.83 -4.82
C TRP A 256 -21.30 2.36 -4.86
N ASN A 257 -22.61 2.14 -5.07
CA ASN A 257 -23.16 0.80 -5.23
C ASN A 257 -23.46 0.58 -6.72
N PRO A 258 -22.70 -0.29 -7.43
CA PRO A 258 -22.87 -0.50 -8.88
C PRO A 258 -24.25 -1.01 -9.29
N SER A 259 -25.04 -1.52 -8.35
CA SER A 259 -26.39 -2.02 -8.62
C SER A 259 -27.49 -0.99 -8.39
N LEU A 260 -27.20 0.14 -7.72
CA LEU A 260 -28.21 1.10 -7.28
C LEU A 260 -27.90 2.55 -7.68
N GLU A 261 -26.63 2.88 -7.93
CA GLU A 261 -26.16 4.26 -8.04
C GLU A 261 -25.36 4.47 -9.34
N ASP A 262 -25.68 5.54 -10.07
CA ASP A 262 -24.93 5.94 -11.26
C ASP A 262 -23.63 6.70 -10.89
N ASN A 263 -23.55 7.23 -9.66
CA ASN A 263 -22.48 8.08 -9.19
C ASN A 263 -22.26 7.92 -7.68
N TRP A 264 -21.15 8.50 -7.20
CA TRP A 264 -20.83 8.55 -5.79
C TRP A 264 -21.90 9.27 -4.97
N ARG A 265 -22.24 8.70 -3.82
CA ARG A 265 -23.13 9.25 -2.81
C ARG A 265 -22.38 9.53 -1.52
N ARG A 266 -22.43 10.76 -1.01
CA ARG A 266 -21.83 11.09 0.28
C ARG A 266 -22.54 10.38 1.43
N ILE A 267 -21.75 9.75 2.32
CA ILE A 267 -22.26 9.01 3.49
C ILE A 267 -21.81 9.60 4.82
N ALA A 268 -20.67 10.33 4.87
CA ALA A 268 -20.23 10.98 6.08
C ALA A 268 -19.46 12.28 5.81
N ASP A 269 -19.61 13.24 6.72
CA ASP A 269 -18.81 14.46 6.84
C ASP A 269 -17.94 14.34 8.10
N LEU A 270 -16.63 14.30 7.90
CA LEU A 270 -15.62 14.12 8.95
C LEU A 270 -14.78 15.40 9.12
N SER A 271 -15.41 16.55 8.99
CA SER A 271 -14.76 17.88 9.09
C SER A 271 -14.00 18.10 10.40
N TYR A 272 -14.33 17.35 11.46
CA TYR A 272 -13.62 17.35 12.73
C TYR A 272 -12.21 16.75 12.69
N LEU A 273 -11.86 15.96 11.66
CA LEU A 273 -10.52 15.42 11.49
C LEU A 273 -9.49 16.53 11.26
N SER A 274 -8.25 16.30 11.70
CA SER A 274 -7.16 17.28 11.59
C SER A 274 -6.75 17.59 10.15
N GLY A 275 -6.85 16.61 9.23
CA GLY A 275 -6.44 16.73 7.83
C GLY A 275 -7.34 15.93 6.89
N PRO A 276 -7.03 15.92 5.60
CA PRO A 276 -7.76 15.14 4.60
C PRO A 276 -7.52 13.64 4.78
N ILE A 277 -8.49 12.85 4.30
CA ILE A 277 -8.38 11.41 4.23
C ILE A 277 -7.62 11.05 2.96
N SER A 278 -6.47 10.42 3.12
CA SER A 278 -5.61 10.00 2.01
C SER A 278 -5.77 8.53 1.64
N ARG A 279 -6.22 7.68 2.58
CA ARG A 279 -6.46 6.24 2.31
C ARG A 279 -7.61 5.70 3.15
N ILE A 280 -8.20 4.62 2.64
CA ILE A 280 -9.20 3.84 3.37
C ILE A 280 -8.92 2.34 3.23
N ALA A 281 -9.27 1.59 4.26
CA ALA A 281 -9.31 0.13 4.25
C ALA A 281 -10.57 -0.35 4.98
N ILE A 282 -11.15 -1.45 4.54
CA ILE A 282 -12.36 -2.04 5.12
C ILE A 282 -12.02 -3.46 5.58
N SER A 283 -12.52 -3.83 6.75
CA SER A 283 -12.38 -5.21 7.25
C SER A 283 -13.09 -6.20 6.34
N PRO A 284 -12.59 -7.44 6.18
CA PRO A 284 -13.23 -8.47 5.36
C PRO A 284 -14.71 -8.73 5.68
N ASN A 285 -15.12 -8.55 6.92
CA ASN A 285 -16.52 -8.67 7.36
C ASN A 285 -17.33 -7.35 7.24
N SER A 286 -16.75 -6.31 6.68
CA SER A 286 -17.34 -4.97 6.47
C SER A 286 -17.86 -4.26 7.72
N SER A 287 -17.46 -4.70 8.92
CA SER A 287 -17.90 -4.08 10.18
C SER A 287 -17.00 -2.94 10.65
N THR A 288 -15.82 -2.77 10.05
CA THR A 288 -14.81 -1.80 10.51
C THR A 288 -14.13 -1.13 9.32
N ILE A 289 -13.94 0.16 9.41
CA ILE A 289 -13.15 0.95 8.47
C ILE A 289 -11.92 1.51 9.17
N ALA A 290 -10.80 1.54 8.46
CA ALA A 290 -9.63 2.31 8.82
C ALA A 290 -9.44 3.43 7.79
N VAL A 291 -9.24 4.66 8.26
CA VAL A 291 -8.92 5.82 7.42
C VAL A 291 -7.57 6.39 7.81
N VAL A 292 -6.79 6.79 6.83
CA VAL A 292 -5.54 7.52 7.04
C VAL A 292 -5.81 9.00 6.89
N VAL A 293 -5.44 9.75 7.90
CA VAL A 293 -5.58 11.21 7.94
C VAL A 293 -4.18 11.81 7.87
N ASP A 294 -3.92 12.58 6.82
CA ASP A 294 -2.65 13.26 6.66
C ASP A 294 -2.53 14.40 7.68
N ALA A 295 -1.32 14.64 8.19
CA ALA A 295 -1.10 15.78 9.05
C ALA A 295 -1.45 17.08 8.31
N ALA A 296 -2.08 18.00 9.02
CA ALA A 296 -2.27 19.35 8.49
C ALA A 296 -0.90 19.98 8.18
N PRO A 297 -0.78 20.69 7.06
CA PRO A 297 0.46 21.36 6.65
C PRO A 297 0.95 22.40 7.63
#